data_8f2866a515d2bf1e9b7d9d72bb65a5f7
#
_entry.id   8f2866a515d2bf1e9b7d9d72bb65a5f7
#
_cell.length_a   1.000
_cell.length_b   1.000
_cell.length_c   1.000
_cell.angle_alpha   90.00
_cell.angle_beta   90.00
_cell.angle_gamma   90.00
#
_symmetry.space_group_name_H-M   'P 1'
#
loop_
_entity.id
_entity.type
_entity.pdbx_description
1 polymer ?
#
loop_
_entity_poly.entity_id
_entity_poly.type
_entity_poly.pdbx_seq_one_letter_code
_entity_poly.pdbx_strand_id
1 'polypeptide(L)'
;MKKTAEASKTNLVPRILPRGRHKLDPQLVAASQRQRLIEAIVELVAERSYPDVTIGDIVARAGTAKRTFYDHFADKLQCFLAALDGITDTLVAASARFFAVSGTVRERCEYSMRGYLELLASMPNTAKVFYLEAVAAGPEAVTRRHGVQLKFAHNIVALSRSAAQGGEGEELSELHALAVVGALHQVIYGQLLEQGPDSLLGVIDDLVRIAVAFLTVHLPSARSNSASSRRKRTAR
;
A
#
# COMPACT_ATOMS: atom_id res chain seq x y z
N MET A 1 35.73 28.26 4.27
CA MET A 1 34.38 28.50 3.68
C MET A 1 33.47 27.37 4.15
N LYS A 2 32.65 27.69 5.15
CA LYS A 2 31.65 26.76 5.69
C LYS A 2 30.40 26.85 4.80
N LYS A 3 29.96 25.75 4.17
CA LYS A 3 28.66 25.63 3.54
C LYS A 3 27.80 24.64 4.36
N THR A 4 26.90 25.21 5.08
CA THR A 4 25.84 24.59 5.89
C THR A 4 24.96 23.69 5.04
N ALA A 5 24.87 22.43 5.45
CA ALA A 5 23.84 21.51 4.95
C ALA A 5 22.51 21.85 5.66
N GLU A 6 21.57 22.42 4.92
CA GLU A 6 20.19 22.57 5.34
C GLU A 6 19.50 21.20 5.27
N ALA A 7 19.37 20.55 6.43
CA ALA A 7 18.56 19.36 6.58
C ALA A 7 17.08 19.74 6.40
N SER A 8 16.43 19.14 5.41
CA SER A 8 14.99 19.21 5.17
C SER A 8 14.25 18.80 6.45
N LYS A 9 13.67 19.76 7.15
CA LYS A 9 12.77 19.52 8.28
C LYS A 9 11.47 18.96 7.74
N THR A 10 11.34 17.65 7.76
CA THR A 10 10.03 16.99 7.67
C THR A 10 9.16 17.54 8.80
N ASN A 11 8.09 18.24 8.46
CA ASN A 11 7.19 18.88 9.40
C ASN A 11 6.34 17.79 10.10
N LEU A 12 6.93 17.08 11.07
CA LEU A 12 6.24 16.11 11.92
C LEU A 12 5.35 16.90 12.87
N VAL A 13 4.03 16.81 12.66
CA VAL A 13 3.04 17.34 13.60
C VAL A 13 3.21 16.63 14.93
N PRO A 14 3.47 17.34 16.07
CA PRO A 14 3.66 16.68 17.34
C PRO A 14 2.42 15.91 17.77
N ARG A 15 2.57 14.63 18.13
CA ARG A 15 1.49 13.76 18.61
C ARG A 15 0.80 14.32 19.87
N ILE A 16 1.57 15.00 20.73
CA ILE A 16 1.09 15.62 21.95
C ILE A 16 1.52 17.08 21.95
N LEU A 17 0.55 17.99 21.92
CA LEU A 17 0.78 19.40 22.08
C LEU A 17 0.92 19.75 23.58
N PRO A 18 1.78 20.71 23.96
CA PRO A 18 1.91 21.15 25.35
C PRO A 18 0.57 21.61 25.93
N ARG A 19 0.25 21.21 27.18
CA ARG A 19 -0.91 21.70 27.89
C ARG A 19 -0.66 23.13 28.38
N GLY A 20 -1.55 24.07 28.04
CA GLY A 20 -1.48 25.46 28.48
C GLY A 20 -2.05 26.43 27.45
N ARG A 21 -2.20 27.71 27.86
CA ARG A 21 -2.67 28.83 27.00
C ARG A 21 -1.56 29.28 26.06
N HIS A 22 -1.01 28.36 25.24
CA HIS A 22 -0.10 28.71 24.17
C HIS A 22 -0.91 29.16 22.95
N LYS A 23 -0.51 30.23 22.28
CA LYS A 23 -1.04 30.64 20.97
C LYS A 23 -0.50 29.68 19.90
N LEU A 24 -0.91 28.40 19.98
CA LEU A 24 -0.65 27.43 18.92
C LEU A 24 -1.53 27.82 17.72
N ASP A 25 -0.95 27.72 16.54
CA ASP A 25 -1.69 27.90 15.30
C ASP A 25 -2.91 26.96 15.29
N PRO A 26 -4.14 27.47 15.11
CA PRO A 26 -5.34 26.65 15.04
C PRO A 26 -5.24 25.53 14.02
N GLN A 27 -4.51 25.74 12.89
CA GLN A 27 -4.29 24.73 11.87
C GLN A 27 -3.42 23.57 12.38
N LEU A 28 -2.37 23.85 13.16
CA LEU A 28 -1.53 22.82 13.78
C LEU A 28 -2.32 22.01 14.83
N VAL A 29 -3.20 22.67 15.58
CA VAL A 29 -4.07 21.98 16.55
C VAL A 29 -5.03 21.04 15.81
N ALA A 30 -5.70 21.53 14.77
CA ALA A 30 -6.62 20.74 13.95
C ALA A 30 -5.91 19.55 13.29
N ALA A 31 -4.73 19.75 12.70
CA ALA A 31 -3.93 18.69 12.10
C ALA A 31 -3.53 17.60 13.13
N SER A 32 -3.10 18.01 14.33
CA SER A 32 -2.77 17.11 15.44
C SER A 32 -3.99 16.30 15.91
N GLN A 33 -5.15 16.94 16.03
CA GLN A 33 -6.40 16.27 16.40
C GLN A 33 -6.81 15.24 15.36
N ARG A 34 -6.78 15.63 14.07
CA ARG A 34 -7.09 14.73 12.95
C ARG A 34 -6.16 13.52 12.93
N GLN A 35 -4.86 13.73 13.13
CA GLN A 35 -3.87 12.66 13.16
C GLN A 35 -4.12 11.67 14.30
N ARG A 36 -4.43 12.15 15.53
CA ARG A 36 -4.76 11.28 16.66
C ARG A 36 -6.01 10.45 16.44
N LEU A 37 -7.03 10.99 15.76
CA LEU A 37 -8.23 10.24 15.39
C LEU A 37 -7.91 9.13 14.38
N ILE A 38 -7.05 9.40 13.42
CA ILE A 38 -6.56 8.40 12.43
C ILE A 38 -5.75 7.30 13.13
N GLU A 39 -4.82 7.65 14.00
CA GLU A 39 -4.04 6.67 14.77
C GLU A 39 -4.96 5.80 15.65
N ALA A 40 -5.92 6.43 16.32
CA ALA A 40 -6.87 5.73 17.18
C ALA A 40 -7.72 4.69 16.42
N ILE A 41 -8.23 5.03 15.24
CA ILE A 41 -9.03 4.07 14.45
C ILE A 41 -8.16 2.92 13.94
N VAL A 42 -6.90 3.16 13.54
CA VAL A 42 -5.96 2.10 13.13
C VAL A 42 -5.67 1.14 14.29
N GLU A 43 -5.36 1.67 15.47
CA GLU A 43 -5.11 0.84 16.67
C GLU A 43 -6.34 0.00 17.03
N LEU A 44 -7.51 0.64 17.12
CA LEU A 44 -8.76 -0.04 17.51
C LEU A 44 -9.22 -1.09 16.53
N VAL A 45 -9.13 -0.81 15.22
CA VAL A 45 -9.51 -1.76 14.17
C VAL A 45 -8.56 -2.95 14.13
N ALA A 46 -7.26 -2.74 14.35
CA ALA A 46 -6.30 -3.85 14.47
C ALA A 46 -6.53 -4.72 15.71
N GLU A 47 -7.09 -4.16 16.80
CA GLU A 47 -7.41 -4.88 18.04
C GLU A 47 -8.72 -5.68 17.94
N ARG A 48 -9.78 -5.14 17.30
CA ARG A 48 -11.18 -5.62 17.46
C ARG A 48 -11.94 -5.83 16.16
N SER A 49 -11.37 -5.54 15.00
CA SER A 49 -12.05 -5.46 13.69
C SER A 49 -12.93 -4.21 13.50
N TYR A 50 -13.08 -3.80 12.22
CA TYR A 50 -13.78 -2.56 11.85
C TYR A 50 -15.24 -2.49 12.32
N PRO A 51 -16.08 -3.54 12.19
CA PRO A 51 -17.48 -3.47 12.62
C PRO A 51 -17.65 -3.12 14.11
N ASP A 52 -16.77 -3.63 14.96
CA ASP A 52 -16.86 -3.55 16.43
C ASP A 52 -16.34 -2.24 17.02
N VAL A 53 -15.75 -1.37 16.18
CA VAL A 53 -15.24 -0.06 16.61
C VAL A 53 -16.32 1.00 16.46
N THR A 54 -16.54 1.80 17.52
CA THR A 54 -17.48 2.94 17.52
C THR A 54 -16.76 4.29 17.51
N ILE A 55 -17.46 5.36 17.10
CA ILE A 55 -16.92 6.73 17.21
C ILE A 55 -16.60 7.07 18.68
N GLY A 56 -17.37 6.53 19.63
CA GLY A 56 -17.10 6.69 21.05
C GLY A 56 -15.74 6.15 21.47
N ASP A 57 -15.39 4.96 20.96
CA ASP A 57 -14.07 4.34 21.21
C ASP A 57 -12.95 5.18 20.60
N ILE A 58 -13.14 5.64 19.34
CA ILE A 58 -12.14 6.44 18.63
C ILE A 58 -11.81 7.73 19.39
N VAL A 59 -12.84 8.50 19.82
CA VAL A 59 -12.60 9.76 20.53
C VAL A 59 -12.00 9.54 21.91
N ALA A 60 -12.38 8.47 22.61
CA ALA A 60 -11.79 8.09 23.88
C ALA A 60 -10.30 7.75 23.73
N ARG A 61 -9.94 6.92 22.76
CA ARG A 61 -8.54 6.53 22.44
C ARG A 61 -7.72 7.74 21.99
N ALA A 62 -8.30 8.62 21.16
CA ALA A 62 -7.65 9.84 20.66
C ALA A 62 -7.54 10.96 21.73
N GLY A 63 -8.21 10.84 22.86
CA GLY A 63 -8.28 11.89 23.88
C GLY A 63 -8.92 13.18 23.36
N THR A 64 -10.03 13.04 22.57
CA THR A 64 -10.78 14.16 21.99
C THR A 64 -12.26 14.07 22.35
N ALA A 65 -13.05 15.11 22.02
CA ALA A 65 -14.50 15.08 22.16
C ALA A 65 -15.18 14.61 20.86
N LYS A 66 -16.43 14.08 20.97
CA LYS A 66 -17.24 13.72 19.79
C LYS A 66 -17.40 14.88 18.80
N ARG A 67 -17.56 16.11 19.30
CA ARG A 67 -17.63 17.30 18.44
C ARG A 67 -16.38 17.43 17.58
N THR A 68 -15.19 17.29 18.16
CA THR A 68 -13.91 17.33 17.43
C THR A 68 -13.84 16.26 16.35
N PHE A 69 -14.41 15.06 16.59
CA PHE A 69 -14.49 14.03 15.54
C PHE A 69 -15.28 14.54 14.33
N TYR A 70 -16.48 15.08 14.58
CA TYR A 70 -17.35 15.58 13.50
C TYR A 70 -16.83 16.87 12.83
N ASP A 71 -15.94 17.62 13.48
CA ASP A 71 -15.21 18.72 12.83
C ASP A 71 -14.22 18.22 11.75
N HIS A 72 -13.80 16.93 11.80
CA HIS A 72 -12.81 16.33 10.89
C HIS A 72 -13.37 15.27 9.95
N PHE A 73 -14.38 14.51 10.38
CA PHE A 73 -14.91 13.36 9.65
C PHE A 73 -16.43 13.30 9.79
N ALA A 74 -17.13 13.08 8.67
CA ALA A 74 -18.60 12.95 8.67
C ALA A 74 -19.07 11.72 9.44
N ASP A 75 -18.32 10.61 9.35
CA ASP A 75 -18.63 9.32 9.97
C ASP A 75 -17.36 8.46 10.18
N LYS A 76 -17.56 7.27 10.76
CA LYS A 76 -16.50 6.30 11.01
C LYS A 76 -15.80 5.85 9.72
N LEU A 77 -16.56 5.69 8.64
CA LEU A 77 -16.02 5.25 7.36
C LEU A 77 -15.05 6.28 6.80
N GLN A 78 -15.41 7.56 6.80
CA GLN A 78 -14.52 8.63 6.32
C GLN A 78 -13.21 8.72 7.13
N CYS A 79 -13.27 8.50 8.44
CA CYS A 79 -12.08 8.41 9.28
C CYS A 79 -11.20 7.20 8.88
N PHE A 80 -11.81 6.03 8.65
CA PHE A 80 -11.11 4.82 8.24
C PHE A 80 -10.50 4.94 6.84
N LEU A 81 -11.23 5.53 5.89
CA LEU A 81 -10.70 5.79 4.53
C LEU A 81 -9.51 6.73 4.56
N ALA A 82 -9.55 7.77 5.39
CA ALA A 82 -8.40 8.65 5.59
C ALA A 82 -7.19 7.92 6.20
N ALA A 83 -7.42 6.93 7.07
CA ALA A 83 -6.36 6.06 7.57
C ALA A 83 -5.77 5.19 6.44
N LEU A 84 -6.62 4.57 5.61
CA LEU A 84 -6.17 3.79 4.45
C LEU A 84 -5.36 4.62 3.45
N ASP A 85 -5.74 5.89 3.22
CA ASP A 85 -5.00 6.80 2.35
C ASP A 85 -3.58 7.06 2.89
N GLY A 86 -3.45 7.40 4.18
CA GLY A 86 -2.15 7.62 4.82
C GLY A 86 -1.26 6.37 4.81
N ILE A 87 -1.85 5.20 5.05
CA ILE A 87 -1.17 3.90 4.94
C ILE A 87 -0.67 3.69 3.50
N THR A 88 -1.54 3.93 2.52
CA THR A 88 -1.23 3.80 1.10
C THR A 88 -0.05 4.65 0.70
N ASP A 89 -0.09 5.94 1.04
CA ASP A 89 0.96 6.87 0.67
C ASP A 89 2.32 6.44 1.25
N THR A 90 2.32 5.93 2.49
CA THR A 90 3.52 5.39 3.14
C THR A 90 4.06 4.16 2.39
N LEU A 91 3.20 3.18 2.10
CA LEU A 91 3.60 1.93 1.45
C LEU A 91 4.03 2.15 -0.01
N VAL A 92 3.32 2.98 -0.77
CA VAL A 92 3.66 3.29 -2.17
C VAL A 92 4.95 4.09 -2.26
N ALA A 93 5.14 5.11 -1.41
CA ALA A 93 6.37 5.88 -1.37
C ALA A 93 7.60 5.04 -0.99
N ALA A 94 7.44 4.10 -0.05
CA ALA A 94 8.49 3.16 0.31
C ALA A 94 8.81 2.21 -0.85
N SER A 95 7.77 1.62 -1.49
CA SER A 95 7.97 0.69 -2.60
C SER A 95 8.71 1.33 -3.77
N ALA A 96 8.42 2.57 -4.13
CA ALA A 96 9.10 3.29 -5.20
C ALA A 96 10.62 3.39 -4.96
N ARG A 97 11.05 3.55 -3.70
CA ARG A 97 12.48 3.58 -3.33
C ARG A 97 13.14 2.20 -3.50
N PHE A 98 12.42 1.14 -3.15
CA PHE A 98 12.93 -0.23 -3.26
C PHE A 98 13.12 -0.64 -4.73
N PHE A 99 12.26 -0.20 -5.66
CA PHE A 99 12.40 -0.49 -7.09
C PHE A 99 13.48 0.31 -7.80
N ALA A 100 13.99 1.38 -7.23
CA ALA A 100 15.02 2.25 -7.83
C ALA A 100 16.44 1.68 -7.74
N VAL A 101 16.64 0.49 -7.19
CA VAL A 101 17.96 -0.14 -7.01
C VAL A 101 18.46 -0.74 -8.31
N SER A 102 19.77 -0.63 -8.55
CA SER A 102 20.46 -1.27 -9.69
C SER A 102 20.71 -2.75 -9.39
N GLY A 103 20.80 -3.57 -10.43
CA GLY A 103 21.08 -5.00 -10.33
C GLY A 103 20.20 -5.84 -11.26
N THR A 104 20.37 -7.16 -11.20
CA THR A 104 19.52 -8.14 -11.89
C THR A 104 18.08 -8.07 -11.39
N VAL A 105 17.13 -8.60 -12.15
CA VAL A 105 15.72 -8.67 -11.74
C VAL A 105 15.58 -9.35 -10.38
N ARG A 106 16.31 -10.44 -10.14
CA ARG A 106 16.28 -11.17 -8.87
C ARG A 106 16.74 -10.30 -7.70
N GLU A 107 17.90 -9.66 -7.81
CA GLU A 107 18.44 -8.80 -6.73
C GLU A 107 17.50 -7.63 -6.40
N ARG A 108 16.90 -7.03 -7.43
CA ARG A 108 15.91 -5.96 -7.27
C ARG A 108 14.64 -6.45 -6.58
N CYS A 109 14.14 -7.64 -6.94
CA CYS A 109 13.01 -8.26 -6.27
C CYS A 109 13.32 -8.60 -4.80
N GLU A 110 14.48 -9.17 -4.52
CA GLU A 110 14.91 -9.51 -3.15
C GLU A 110 14.98 -8.28 -2.26
N TYR A 111 15.63 -7.22 -2.75
CA TYR A 111 15.73 -5.96 -2.04
C TYR A 111 14.35 -5.33 -1.79
N SER A 112 13.50 -5.30 -2.82
CA SER A 112 12.16 -4.71 -2.75
C SER A 112 11.24 -5.47 -1.80
N MET A 113 11.21 -6.80 -1.90
CA MET A 113 10.37 -7.64 -1.03
C MET A 113 10.83 -7.56 0.42
N ARG A 114 12.14 -7.66 0.68
CA ARG A 114 12.68 -7.53 2.02
C ARG A 114 12.29 -6.19 2.64
N GLY A 115 12.60 -5.08 1.99
CA GLY A 115 12.31 -3.74 2.50
C GLY A 115 10.80 -3.50 2.71
N TYR A 116 9.95 -4.03 1.83
CA TYR A 116 8.50 -3.93 1.97
C TYR A 116 7.98 -4.74 3.16
N LEU A 117 8.44 -5.98 3.34
CA LEU A 117 8.01 -6.83 4.46
C LEU A 117 8.57 -6.36 5.81
N GLU A 118 9.82 -5.86 5.85
CA GLU A 118 10.39 -5.22 7.03
C GLU A 118 9.56 -3.99 7.45
N LEU A 119 9.12 -3.18 6.47
CA LEU A 119 8.25 -2.05 6.73
C LEU A 119 6.90 -2.50 7.31
N LEU A 120 6.26 -3.52 6.72
CA LEU A 120 5.00 -4.08 7.23
C LEU A 120 5.17 -4.67 8.64
N ALA A 121 6.24 -5.41 8.90
CA ALA A 121 6.54 -5.98 10.20
C ALA A 121 6.80 -4.90 11.27
N SER A 122 7.39 -3.77 10.89
CA SER A 122 7.59 -2.62 11.79
C SER A 122 6.31 -1.88 12.15
N MET A 123 5.23 -2.10 11.39
CA MET A 123 3.92 -1.45 11.57
C MET A 123 2.78 -2.50 11.60
N PRO A 124 2.73 -3.39 12.61
CA PRO A 124 1.84 -4.55 12.62
C PRO A 124 0.34 -4.19 12.55
N ASN A 125 -0.09 -3.15 13.25
CA ASN A 125 -1.48 -2.68 13.20
C ASN A 125 -1.84 -2.15 11.80
N THR A 126 -0.93 -1.42 11.17
CA THR A 126 -1.09 -0.91 9.81
C THR A 126 -1.21 -2.05 8.80
N ALA A 127 -0.36 -3.08 8.93
CA ALA A 127 -0.41 -4.27 8.08
C ALA A 127 -1.76 -4.99 8.21
N LYS A 128 -2.25 -5.24 9.45
CA LYS A 128 -3.57 -5.83 9.68
C LYS A 128 -4.69 -5.01 9.07
N VAL A 129 -4.74 -3.71 9.32
CA VAL A 129 -5.79 -2.82 8.81
C VAL A 129 -5.82 -2.82 7.29
N PHE A 130 -4.67 -2.70 6.64
CA PHE A 130 -4.58 -2.64 5.18
C PHE A 130 -4.94 -3.97 4.51
N TYR A 131 -4.43 -5.08 5.01
CA TYR A 131 -4.62 -6.39 4.38
C TYR A 131 -5.94 -7.06 4.77
N LEU A 132 -6.35 -7.00 6.04
CA LEU A 132 -7.44 -7.81 6.56
C LEU A 132 -8.76 -7.03 6.70
N GLU A 133 -8.71 -5.76 7.14
CA GLU A 133 -9.91 -5.04 7.60
C GLU A 133 -10.63 -4.21 6.52
N ALA A 134 -9.98 -3.92 5.38
CA ALA A 134 -10.60 -3.14 4.32
C ALA A 134 -11.89 -3.78 3.76
N VAL A 135 -11.97 -5.12 3.73
CA VAL A 135 -13.17 -5.84 3.28
C VAL A 135 -14.32 -5.66 4.28
N ALA A 136 -14.03 -5.72 5.57
CA ALA A 136 -15.02 -5.54 6.64
C ALA A 136 -15.58 -4.10 6.71
N ALA A 137 -14.82 -3.12 6.20
CA ALA A 137 -15.27 -1.72 6.13
C ALA A 137 -16.19 -1.42 4.93
N GLY A 138 -16.34 -2.37 3.98
CA GLY A 138 -17.30 -2.29 2.90
C GLY A 138 -16.72 -1.87 1.53
N PRO A 139 -17.61 -1.70 0.51
CA PRO A 139 -17.20 -1.57 -0.90
C PRO A 139 -16.28 -0.38 -1.17
N GLU A 140 -16.47 0.74 -0.49
CA GLU A 140 -15.66 1.95 -0.70
C GLU A 140 -14.20 1.72 -0.26
N ALA A 141 -13.99 1.05 0.88
CA ALA A 141 -12.67 0.68 1.34
C ALA A 141 -11.99 -0.35 0.44
N VAL A 142 -12.76 -1.32 -0.09
CA VAL A 142 -12.27 -2.29 -1.08
C VAL A 142 -11.81 -1.58 -2.36
N THR A 143 -12.61 -0.63 -2.87
CA THR A 143 -12.26 0.19 -4.05
C THR A 143 -10.98 1.00 -3.80
N ARG A 144 -10.85 1.59 -2.61
CA ARG A 144 -9.66 2.35 -2.18
C ARG A 144 -8.41 1.47 -2.21
N ARG A 145 -8.51 0.28 -1.60
CA ARG A 145 -7.43 -0.71 -1.61
C ARG A 145 -7.05 -1.17 -3.02
N HIS A 146 -8.05 -1.41 -3.90
CA HIS A 146 -7.77 -1.76 -5.29
C HIS A 146 -6.98 -0.66 -6.01
N GLY A 147 -7.30 0.61 -5.79
CA GLY A 147 -6.52 1.74 -6.31
C GLY A 147 -5.04 1.70 -5.90
N VAL A 148 -4.75 1.18 -4.70
CA VAL A 148 -3.36 0.95 -4.25
C VAL A 148 -2.68 -0.15 -5.06
N GLN A 149 -3.37 -1.26 -5.29
CA GLN A 149 -2.84 -2.36 -6.10
C GLN A 149 -2.47 -1.90 -7.52
N LEU A 150 -3.26 -0.99 -8.11
CA LEU A 150 -2.93 -0.37 -9.40
C LEU A 150 -1.65 0.47 -9.33
N LYS A 151 -1.42 1.23 -8.26
CA LYS A 151 -0.16 1.98 -8.07
C LYS A 151 1.06 1.03 -7.98
N PHE A 152 0.93 -0.09 -7.28
CA PHE A 152 1.98 -1.11 -7.25
C PHE A 152 2.18 -1.76 -8.63
N ALA A 153 1.11 -2.03 -9.39
CA ALA A 153 1.20 -2.57 -10.74
C ALA A 153 1.99 -1.65 -11.67
N HIS A 154 1.81 -0.34 -11.59
CA HIS A 154 2.62 0.63 -12.35
C HIS A 154 4.13 0.50 -12.03
N ASN A 155 4.50 0.29 -10.76
CA ASN A 155 5.90 0.05 -10.39
C ASN A 155 6.43 -1.26 -10.98
N ILE A 156 5.60 -2.32 -11.03
CA ILE A 156 5.96 -3.60 -11.65
C ILE A 156 6.13 -3.46 -13.17
N VAL A 157 5.27 -2.69 -13.86
CA VAL A 157 5.44 -2.37 -15.29
C VAL A 157 6.77 -1.67 -15.53
N ALA A 158 7.10 -0.66 -14.73
CA ALA A 158 8.37 0.06 -14.84
C ALA A 158 9.59 -0.88 -14.63
N LEU A 159 9.50 -1.78 -13.65
CA LEU A 159 10.52 -2.80 -13.40
C LEU A 159 10.67 -3.76 -14.58
N SER A 160 9.56 -4.29 -15.12
CA SER A 160 9.57 -5.22 -16.27
C SER A 160 10.13 -4.56 -17.53
N ARG A 161 9.81 -3.29 -17.78
CA ARG A 161 10.39 -2.51 -18.89
C ARG A 161 11.90 -2.40 -18.76
N SER A 162 12.40 -2.11 -17.58
CA SER A 162 13.85 -2.05 -17.31
C SER A 162 14.52 -3.42 -17.48
N ALA A 163 13.85 -4.50 -17.05
CA ALA A 163 14.32 -5.87 -17.22
C ALA A 163 14.40 -6.25 -18.71
N ALA A 164 13.37 -5.93 -19.50
CA ALA A 164 13.34 -6.17 -20.94
C ALA A 164 14.46 -5.43 -21.67
N GLN A 165 14.77 -4.19 -21.30
CA GLN A 165 15.91 -3.45 -21.84
C GLN A 165 17.26 -4.10 -21.51
N GLY A 166 17.36 -4.76 -20.36
CA GLY A 166 18.52 -5.55 -19.93
C GLY A 166 18.57 -6.98 -20.50
N GLY A 167 17.57 -7.42 -21.27
CA GLY A 167 17.46 -8.77 -21.82
C GLY A 167 17.06 -9.84 -20.81
N GLU A 168 16.52 -9.46 -19.66
CA GLU A 168 16.13 -10.38 -18.57
C GLU A 168 14.64 -10.79 -18.60
N GLY A 169 13.87 -10.37 -19.61
CA GLY A 169 12.44 -10.69 -19.72
C GLY A 169 11.73 -9.85 -20.78
N GLU A 170 10.42 -9.72 -20.66
CA GLU A 170 9.58 -8.90 -21.52
C GLU A 170 8.83 -7.83 -20.70
N GLU A 171 8.47 -6.71 -21.35
CA GLU A 171 7.64 -5.70 -20.72
C GLU A 171 6.23 -6.26 -20.46
N LEU A 172 5.80 -6.22 -19.20
CA LEU A 172 4.48 -6.70 -18.80
C LEU A 172 3.40 -5.65 -19.14
N SER A 173 2.22 -6.12 -19.56
CA SER A 173 1.03 -5.29 -19.60
C SER A 173 0.57 -4.92 -18.18
N GLU A 174 -0.23 -3.85 -18.05
CA GLU A 174 -0.83 -3.47 -16.76
C GLU A 174 -1.63 -4.60 -16.11
N LEU A 175 -2.34 -5.41 -16.92
CA LEU A 175 -3.11 -6.56 -16.44
C LEU A 175 -2.19 -7.64 -15.86
N HIS A 176 -1.08 -7.96 -16.54
CA HIS A 176 -0.12 -8.93 -16.02
C HIS A 176 0.55 -8.42 -14.74
N ALA A 177 0.95 -7.15 -14.71
CA ALA A 177 1.52 -6.55 -13.52
C ALA A 177 0.53 -6.55 -12.33
N LEU A 178 -0.75 -6.28 -12.57
CA LEU A 178 -1.80 -6.38 -11.56
C LEU A 178 -1.98 -7.81 -11.05
N ALA A 179 -1.86 -8.82 -11.93
CA ALA A 179 -1.90 -10.22 -11.53
C ALA A 179 -0.71 -10.59 -10.62
N VAL A 180 0.50 -10.07 -10.92
CA VAL A 180 1.68 -10.22 -10.03
C VAL A 180 1.39 -9.62 -8.66
N VAL A 181 0.91 -8.36 -8.61
CA VAL A 181 0.54 -7.69 -7.35
C VAL A 181 -0.52 -8.50 -6.59
N GLY A 182 -1.54 -9.03 -7.29
CA GLY A 182 -2.56 -9.88 -6.69
C GLY A 182 -2.01 -11.16 -6.07
N ALA A 183 -1.08 -11.84 -6.76
CA ALA A 183 -0.43 -13.05 -6.25
C ALA A 183 0.40 -12.75 -4.99
N LEU A 184 1.23 -11.71 -5.03
CA LEU A 184 2.03 -11.28 -3.87
C LEU A 184 1.15 -10.86 -2.69
N HIS A 185 0.09 -10.08 -2.98
CA HIS A 185 -0.87 -9.65 -1.98
C HIS A 185 -1.56 -10.85 -1.30
N GLN A 186 -1.95 -11.88 -2.07
CA GLN A 186 -2.62 -13.06 -1.51
C GLN A 186 -1.72 -13.86 -0.57
N VAL A 187 -0.43 -13.99 -0.89
CA VAL A 187 0.53 -14.65 0.01
C VAL A 187 0.69 -13.88 1.31
N ILE A 188 0.88 -12.55 1.23
CA ILE A 188 1.01 -11.70 2.42
C ILE A 188 -0.28 -11.72 3.25
N TYR A 189 -1.44 -11.65 2.60
CA TYR A 189 -2.75 -11.73 3.27
C TYR A 189 -2.90 -13.05 4.05
N GLY A 190 -2.62 -14.19 3.39
CA GLY A 190 -2.70 -15.50 4.03
C GLY A 190 -1.75 -15.62 5.23
N GLN A 191 -0.51 -15.16 5.07
CA GLN A 191 0.49 -15.18 6.13
C GLN A 191 0.08 -14.33 7.34
N LEU A 192 -0.44 -13.12 7.11
CA LEU A 192 -0.97 -12.25 8.16
C LEU A 192 -2.17 -12.86 8.88
N LEU A 193 -3.07 -13.51 8.13
CA LEU A 193 -4.28 -14.12 8.67
C LEU A 193 -3.99 -15.32 9.55
N GLU A 194 -3.06 -16.19 9.12
CA GLU A 194 -2.79 -17.47 9.78
C GLU A 194 -1.75 -17.36 10.88
N GLN A 195 -0.70 -16.55 10.70
CA GLN A 195 0.47 -16.53 11.56
C GLN A 195 0.81 -15.13 12.13
N GLY A 196 0.15 -14.07 11.63
CA GLY A 196 0.36 -12.71 12.11
C GLY A 196 1.58 -12.00 11.53
N PRO A 197 1.80 -10.73 11.93
CA PRO A 197 2.79 -9.84 11.32
C PRO A 197 4.25 -10.29 11.49
N ASP A 198 4.57 -10.95 12.59
CA ASP A 198 5.95 -11.38 12.91
C ASP A 198 6.47 -12.48 11.97
N SER A 199 5.56 -13.16 11.28
CA SER A 199 5.87 -14.25 10.34
C SER A 199 6.18 -13.76 8.91
N LEU A 200 5.97 -12.49 8.60
CA LEU A 200 6.06 -11.94 7.24
C LEU A 200 7.43 -12.15 6.60
N LEU A 201 8.51 -12.07 7.39
CA LEU A 201 9.86 -12.25 6.85
C LEU A 201 10.14 -13.68 6.41
N GLY A 202 9.38 -14.65 6.90
CA GLY A 202 9.51 -16.06 6.55
C GLY A 202 9.10 -16.39 5.11
N VAL A 203 8.31 -15.54 4.45
CA VAL A 203 7.83 -15.78 3.06
C VAL A 203 8.57 -14.97 2.00
N ILE A 204 9.69 -14.31 2.36
CA ILE A 204 10.47 -13.48 1.41
C ILE A 204 10.87 -14.29 0.17
N ASP A 205 11.45 -15.46 0.36
CA ASP A 205 11.98 -16.28 -0.73
C ASP A 205 10.88 -16.73 -1.69
N ASP A 206 9.69 -17.05 -1.18
CA ASP A 206 8.55 -17.46 -2.00
C ASP A 206 8.00 -16.27 -2.80
N LEU A 207 7.87 -15.10 -2.18
CA LEU A 207 7.45 -13.87 -2.85
C LEU A 207 8.44 -13.45 -3.93
N VAL A 208 9.74 -13.57 -3.68
CA VAL A 208 10.79 -13.29 -4.67
C VAL A 208 10.69 -14.28 -5.83
N ARG A 209 10.53 -15.57 -5.58
CA ARG A 209 10.34 -16.59 -6.63
C ARG A 209 9.15 -16.28 -7.52
N ILE A 210 8.00 -15.92 -6.90
CA ILE A 210 6.79 -15.54 -7.63
C ILE A 210 7.07 -14.31 -8.50
N ALA A 211 7.62 -13.23 -7.94
CA ALA A 211 7.90 -12.01 -8.67
C ALA A 211 8.87 -12.25 -9.84
N VAL A 212 9.98 -12.95 -9.61
CA VAL A 212 10.98 -13.27 -10.63
C VAL A 212 10.38 -14.13 -11.73
N ALA A 213 9.59 -15.15 -11.38
CA ALA A 213 8.95 -16.02 -12.37
C ALA A 213 8.09 -15.24 -13.36
N PHE A 214 7.29 -14.27 -12.87
CA PHE A 214 6.48 -13.43 -13.75
C PHE A 214 7.29 -12.41 -14.56
N LEU A 215 8.36 -11.85 -13.98
CA LEU A 215 9.16 -10.81 -14.63
C LEU A 215 10.13 -11.36 -15.69
N THR A 216 10.52 -12.64 -15.59
CA THR A 216 11.47 -13.28 -16.51
C THR A 216 10.83 -14.25 -17.48
N VAL A 217 9.52 -14.52 -17.36
CA VAL A 217 8.80 -15.37 -18.32
C VAL A 217 8.64 -14.66 -19.65
N HIS A 218 8.98 -15.37 -20.74
CA HIS A 218 8.63 -14.98 -22.09
C HIS A 218 7.20 -15.50 -22.39
N LEU A 219 6.24 -14.59 -22.41
CA LEU A 219 4.86 -14.95 -22.74
C LEU A 219 4.75 -15.15 -24.26
N PRO A 220 4.15 -16.29 -24.75
CA PRO A 220 3.92 -16.43 -26.17
C PRO A 220 3.01 -15.29 -26.65
N SER A 221 3.45 -14.55 -27.67
CA SER A 221 2.65 -13.49 -28.26
C SER A 221 1.26 -14.03 -28.61
N ALA A 222 0.20 -13.32 -28.20
CA ALA A 222 -1.16 -13.67 -28.60
C ALA A 222 -1.20 -13.73 -30.13
N ARG A 223 -1.33 -14.94 -30.68
CA ARG A 223 -1.46 -15.13 -32.11
C ARG A 223 -2.62 -14.28 -32.59
N SER A 224 -2.35 -13.30 -33.45
CA SER A 224 -3.38 -12.53 -34.11
C SER A 224 -4.21 -13.50 -34.98
N ASN A 225 -5.35 -13.90 -34.45
CA ASN A 225 -6.31 -14.78 -35.14
C ASN A 225 -7.11 -13.98 -36.20
N SER A 226 -6.41 -13.17 -37.01
CA SER A 226 -7.00 -12.32 -38.05
C SER A 226 -6.68 -12.74 -39.50
N ALA A 227 -6.49 -14.06 -39.75
CA ALA A 227 -6.25 -14.50 -41.11
C ALA A 227 -6.93 -15.84 -41.43
N SER A 228 -8.24 -15.93 -41.35
CA SER A 228 -8.97 -17.08 -41.93
C SER A 228 -10.43 -16.85 -42.28
N SER A 229 -10.91 -15.65 -42.55
CA SER A 229 -12.30 -15.49 -43.01
C SER A 229 -12.45 -14.75 -44.34
N ARG A 230 -11.42 -14.73 -45.18
CA ARG A 230 -11.53 -14.09 -46.52
C ARG A 230 -11.01 -15.00 -47.66
N ARG A 231 -11.57 -16.21 -47.77
CA ARG A 231 -11.47 -16.99 -49.01
C ARG A 231 -12.56 -18.04 -49.05
N LYS A 232 -13.77 -17.64 -49.47
CA LYS A 232 -14.76 -18.48 -50.16
C LYS A 232 -16.02 -17.67 -50.47
N ARG A 233 -15.93 -16.73 -51.39
CA ARG A 233 -17.08 -16.20 -52.12
C ARG A 233 -16.70 -15.62 -53.45
N THR A 234 -16.20 -16.48 -54.35
CA THR A 234 -16.23 -16.28 -55.82
C THR A 234 -16.12 -17.62 -56.51
N ALA A 235 -17.24 -18.25 -56.73
CA ALA A 235 -17.52 -19.21 -57.79
C ALA A 235 -18.95 -19.69 -57.66
N ARG A 236 -19.91 -18.97 -58.23
CA ARG A 236 -20.97 -19.45 -59.14
C ARG A 236 -21.88 -18.28 -59.48
#